data_fcbada03ac77743f18fd1a19e952540f
#
_entry.id   fcbada03ac77743f18fd1a19e952540f
#
_cell.length_a   1.000
_cell.length_b   1.000
_cell.length_c   1.000
_cell.angle_alpha   90.00
_cell.angle_beta   90.00
_cell.angle_gamma   90.00
#
_symmetry.space_group_name_H-M   'P 1'
#
loop_
_entity.id
_entity.type
_entity.pdbx_description
1 polymer ?
#
loop_
_entity_poly.entity_id
_entity_poly.type
_entity_poly.pdbx_seq_one_letter_code
_entity_poly.pdbx_strand_id
1 'polypeptide(L)' 'DSTTGVTSAIDGICDIGMASRELKDSELEAGVTPTVIAMDGIAVIVNNENPVANLTTEQVGGIFTGEITDWADVQ' A
#
# COMPACT_ATOMS: atom_id res chain seq x y z
N ASP A 1 -5.71 9.62 -7.34
CA ASP A 1 -4.94 8.49 -6.85
C ASP A 1 -3.50 8.51 -7.42
N SER A 2 -2.69 7.53 -7.04
CA SER A 2 -1.30 7.47 -7.50
C SER A 2 -1.17 7.33 -9.02
N THR A 3 -2.03 6.52 -9.65
CA THR A 3 -2.01 6.36 -11.11
C THR A 3 -2.31 7.69 -11.80
N THR A 4 -3.28 8.44 -11.32
CA THR A 4 -3.60 9.76 -11.86
C THR A 4 -2.43 10.74 -11.69
N GLY A 5 -1.78 10.75 -10.53
CA GLY A 5 -0.63 11.60 -10.28
C GLY A 5 0.54 11.30 -11.22
N VAL A 6 0.86 10.02 -11.37
CA VAL A 6 1.95 9.59 -12.27
C VAL A 6 1.61 9.90 -13.72
N THR A 7 0.40 9.57 -14.18
CA THR A 7 -0.03 9.83 -15.56
C THR A 7 0.00 11.32 -15.88
N SER A 8 -0.43 12.17 -14.97
CA SER A 8 -0.40 13.62 -15.15
C SER A 8 1.02 14.16 -15.30
N ALA A 9 1.96 13.60 -14.57
CA ALA A 9 3.37 13.96 -14.72
C ALA A 9 3.93 13.48 -16.06
N ILE A 10 3.60 12.25 -16.47
CA ILE A 10 4.03 11.70 -17.76
C ILE A 10 3.51 12.55 -18.91
N ASP A 11 2.25 12.95 -18.84
CA ASP A 11 1.59 13.70 -19.92
C ASP A 11 1.93 15.21 -19.91
N GLY A 12 2.70 15.65 -18.92
CA GLY A 12 3.07 17.07 -18.81
C GLY A 12 1.93 17.97 -18.34
N ILE A 13 0.86 17.40 -17.81
CA ILE A 13 -0.26 18.18 -17.24
C ILE A 13 0.19 18.88 -15.97
N CYS A 14 1.09 18.24 -15.20
CA CYS A 14 1.71 18.85 -14.04
C CYS A 14 3.23 18.62 -14.09
N ASP A 15 3.97 19.47 -13.39
CA ASP A 15 5.43 19.36 -13.31
C ASP A 15 5.88 18.31 -12.31
N ILE A 16 5.08 18.10 -11.25
CA ILE A 16 5.35 17.15 -10.18
C ILE A 16 4.07 16.37 -9.91
N GLY A 17 4.15 15.06 -10.04
CA GLY A 17 3.06 14.16 -9.66
C GLY A 17 3.33 13.53 -8.31
N MET A 18 2.27 13.17 -7.60
CA MET A 18 2.36 12.53 -6.27
C MET A 18 1.90 11.08 -6.35
N ALA A 19 2.63 10.20 -5.69
CA ALA A 19 2.29 8.78 -5.60
C ALA A 19 2.56 8.26 -4.19
N SER A 20 1.68 7.37 -3.73
CA SER A 20 1.80 6.69 -2.43
C SER A 20 2.15 5.21 -2.61
N ARG A 21 2.83 4.87 -3.67
CA ARG A 21 3.33 3.54 -3.98
C ARG A 21 4.59 3.67 -4.83
N GLU A 22 5.29 2.56 -5.02
CA GLU A 22 6.37 2.51 -5.99
C GLU A 22 5.81 2.61 -7.41
N LEU A 23 6.56 3.20 -8.32
CA LEU A 23 6.19 3.29 -9.72
C LEU A 23 6.31 1.93 -10.39
N LYS A 24 5.40 1.65 -11.32
CA LYS A 24 5.47 0.46 -12.18
C LYS A 24 6.58 0.63 -13.20
N ASP A 25 7.11 -0.49 -13.70
CA ASP A 25 8.16 -0.45 -14.72
C ASP A 25 7.72 0.33 -15.96
N SER A 26 6.47 0.18 -16.38
CA SER A 26 5.92 0.93 -17.51
C SER A 26 5.91 2.44 -17.26
N GLU A 27 5.71 2.86 -16.03
CA GLU A 27 5.73 4.27 -15.66
C GLU A 27 7.17 4.82 -15.66
N LEU A 28 8.11 4.03 -15.17
CA LEU A 28 9.53 4.40 -15.22
C LEU A 28 10.03 4.51 -16.65
N GLU A 29 9.60 3.60 -17.52
CA GLU A 29 9.96 3.61 -18.95
C GLU A 29 9.39 4.83 -19.69
N ALA A 30 8.32 5.41 -19.17
CA ALA A 30 7.73 6.62 -19.75
C ALA A 30 8.53 7.90 -19.46
N GLY A 31 9.58 7.81 -18.65
CA GLY A 31 10.55 8.89 -18.50
C GLY A 31 10.42 9.74 -17.23
N VAL A 32 9.52 9.38 -16.31
CA VAL A 32 9.43 10.08 -15.02
C VAL A 32 10.48 9.54 -14.05
N THR A 33 11.00 10.41 -13.20
CA THR A 33 12.00 10.07 -12.18
C THR A 33 11.35 10.15 -10.80
N PRO A 34 11.23 9.02 -10.09
CA PRO A 34 10.66 9.03 -8.74
C PRO A 34 11.69 9.53 -7.72
N THR A 35 11.23 10.35 -6.81
CA THR A 35 12.03 10.85 -5.67
C THR A 35 11.24 10.58 -4.39
N VAL A 36 11.79 9.78 -3.49
CA VAL A 36 11.15 9.49 -2.20
C VAL A 36 11.26 10.72 -1.30
N ILE A 37 10.12 11.24 -0.85
CA ILE A 37 10.08 12.39 0.05
C ILE A 37 9.76 11.98 1.49
N ALA A 38 9.09 10.85 1.68
CA ALA A 38 8.74 10.33 3.00
C ALA A 38 8.44 8.84 2.90
N MET A 39 8.58 8.15 4.02
CA MET A 39 8.12 6.77 4.17
C MET A 39 6.83 6.78 4.97
N ASP A 40 5.88 5.97 4.58
CA ASP A 40 4.59 5.85 5.24
C ASP A 40 4.37 4.39 5.64
N GLY A 41 3.52 4.19 6.62
CA GLY A 41 3.19 2.86 7.11
C GLY A 41 1.69 2.74 7.34
N ILE A 42 1.16 1.55 7.09
CA ILE A 42 -0.24 1.22 7.35
C ILE A 42 -0.27 0.29 8.55
N ALA A 43 -0.97 0.70 9.61
CA ALA A 43 -1.13 -0.11 10.81
C ALA A 43 -2.50 -0.82 10.77
N VAL A 44 -2.48 -2.12 11.00
CA VAL A 44 -3.70 -2.88 11.24
C VAL A 44 -3.96 -2.84 12.73
N ILE A 45 -5.11 -2.32 13.11
CA ILE A 45 -5.47 -2.16 14.53
C ILE A 45 -6.60 -3.12 14.88
N VAL A 46 -6.60 -3.56 16.13
CA VAL A 46 -7.63 -4.42 16.69
C VAL A 46 -8.12 -3.85 18.02
N ASN A 47 -9.26 -4.32 18.48
CA ASN A 47 -9.78 -3.94 19.79
C ASN A 47 -8.77 -4.33 20.88
N ASN A 48 -8.67 -3.52 21.95
CA ASN A 48 -7.75 -3.75 23.06
C ASN A 48 -7.99 -5.09 23.77
N GLU A 49 -9.19 -5.62 23.70
CA GLU A 49 -9.54 -6.92 24.29
C GLU A 49 -9.11 -8.10 23.41
N ASN A 50 -8.72 -7.84 22.17
CA ASN A 50 -8.25 -8.89 21.27
C ASN A 50 -6.84 -9.31 21.68
N PRO A 51 -6.59 -10.61 21.97
CA PRO A 51 -5.28 -11.05 22.43
C PRO A 51 -4.22 -11.15 21.34
N VAL A 52 -4.57 -10.91 20.08
CA VAL A 52 -3.62 -10.98 18.97
C VAL A 52 -2.57 -9.88 19.11
N ALA A 53 -1.30 -10.26 19.16
CA ALA A 53 -0.17 -9.34 19.30
C ALA A 53 0.52 -9.05 17.97
N ASN A 54 0.60 -10.05 17.09
CA ASN A 54 1.26 -9.94 15.81
C ASN A 54 0.52 -10.76 14.76
N LEU A 55 0.54 -10.26 13.53
CA LEU A 55 0.01 -10.96 12.37
C LEU A 55 1.03 -10.89 11.24
N THR A 56 1.16 -11.99 10.48
CA THR A 56 1.92 -11.96 9.24
C THR A 56 1.09 -11.33 8.13
N THR A 57 1.74 -10.93 7.05
CA THR A 57 1.04 -10.38 5.88
C THR A 57 0.06 -11.39 5.30
N GLU A 58 0.43 -12.67 5.27
CA GLU A 58 -0.46 -13.75 4.82
C GLU A 58 -1.69 -13.89 5.72
N GLN A 59 -1.51 -13.78 7.04
CA GLN A 59 -2.64 -13.83 7.97
C GLN A 59 -3.59 -12.65 7.78
N VAL A 60 -3.08 -11.46 7.59
CA VAL A 60 -3.91 -10.28 7.30
C VAL A 60 -4.69 -10.49 6.01
N GLY A 61 -4.03 -10.97 4.96
CA GLY A 61 -4.68 -11.30 3.70
C GLY A 61 -5.77 -12.35 3.88
N GLY A 62 -5.50 -13.40 4.64
CA GLY A 62 -6.46 -14.48 4.92
C GLY A 62 -7.70 -13.99 5.67
N ILE A 63 -7.53 -13.05 6.59
CA ILE A 63 -8.65 -12.44 7.32
C ILE A 63 -9.54 -11.65 6.37
N PHE A 64 -8.96 -10.79 5.56
CA PHE A 64 -9.73 -9.92 4.66
C PHE A 64 -10.34 -10.66 3.47
N THR A 65 -9.78 -11.80 3.08
CA THR A 65 -10.38 -12.64 2.02
C THR A 65 -11.42 -13.62 2.54
N GLY A 66 -11.54 -13.76 3.87
CA GLY A 66 -12.48 -14.68 4.49
C GLY A 66 -11.99 -16.12 4.63
N GLU A 67 -10.72 -16.40 4.35
CA GLU A 67 -10.12 -17.71 4.58
C GLU A 67 -9.91 -17.99 6.07
N ILE A 68 -9.61 -16.95 6.84
CA ILE A 68 -9.45 -17.02 8.29
C ILE A 68 -10.64 -16.30 8.91
N THR A 69 -11.44 -17.02 9.68
CA THR A 69 -12.69 -16.51 10.26
C THR A 69 -12.73 -16.56 11.79
N ASP A 70 -11.69 -17.06 12.42
CA ASP A 70 -11.61 -17.19 13.87
C ASP A 70 -10.25 -16.65 14.37
N TRP A 71 -10.28 -15.79 15.38
CA TRP A 71 -9.07 -15.26 15.99
C TRP A 71 -8.16 -16.33 16.59
N ALA A 72 -8.73 -17.48 16.98
CA ALA A 72 -7.93 -18.60 17.48
C ALA A 72 -6.95 -19.12 16.43
N ASP A 73 -7.23 -18.94 15.15
CA ASP A 73 -6.40 -19.46 14.06
C ASP A 73 -5.15 -18.58 13.80
N VAL A 74 -5.06 -17.42 14.44
CA VAL A 74 -3.94 -16.47 14.26
C VAL A 74 -3.25 -16.10 15.59
N GLN A 75 -3.51 -16.85 16.62
CA GLN A 75 -2.87 -16.65 17.93
C GLN A 75 -1.64 -17.51 18.10
#